data_34d304642cc98794d860d052ed58875c
#
_entry.id   34d304642cc98794d860d052ed58875c
#
_cell.length_a   1.000
_cell.length_b   1.000
_cell.length_c   1.000
_cell.angle_alpha   90.00
_cell.angle_beta   90.00
_cell.angle_gamma   90.00
#
_symmetry.space_group_name_H-M   'P 1'
#
loop_
_entity.id
_entity.type
_entity.pdbx_description
1 polymer ?
#
loop_
_entity_poly.entity_id
_entity_poly.type
_entity_poly.pdbx_seq_one_letter_code
_entity_poly.pdbx_strand_id
1 'polypeptide(L)'
;MSGVTSKTGWRAWSTFRIALILMLSSIIGMAGVLAIVSRGIDAHQARKEEGLVRLRLTRALETIGENLTTASVWDEAVDRMTAGDVAWYDRNFGAFYAAQHKHQFTLGYDGTGRLFRISTLGRPAETQVGEPFGQAARPLIDALRAEAAGRDRSVTADAGVRLKAAFVRVGDDVYVLGASTVVRHTAGGSTPASDPVVASFKPFAGELNLLRTRLALDRGHFQPGNAEPPKGMIGVDVRDVGGALLGRVVWAPEQPGYQILTKAGPLLLLLFIVL
;
A
#
# COMPACT_ATOMS: atom_id res chain seq x y z
N MET A 1 82.08 -21.47 38.03
CA MET A 1 81.22 -21.61 36.85
C MET A 1 79.85 -21.02 37.20
N SER A 2 79.65 -19.80 36.83
CA SER A 2 78.43 -18.99 37.20
C SER A 2 77.40 -19.14 36.06
N GLY A 3 76.26 -19.68 36.45
CA GLY A 3 75.07 -19.79 35.54
C GLY A 3 74.37 -18.44 35.33
N VAL A 4 74.54 -17.87 34.15
CA VAL A 4 73.72 -16.73 33.64
C VAL A 4 72.45 -17.36 33.10
N THR A 5 71.42 -17.48 33.93
CA THR A 5 70.07 -17.91 33.51
C THR A 5 69.23 -16.73 33.08
N SER A 6 68.99 -16.69 31.84
CA SER A 6 68.04 -16.02 30.93
C SER A 6 66.88 -15.22 31.59
N LYS A 7 67.10 -13.95 31.93
CA LYS A 7 66.08 -12.93 32.15
C LYS A 7 65.46 -12.46 30.83
N THR A 8 66.01 -12.83 29.66
CA THR A 8 65.56 -12.47 28.31
C THR A 8 64.30 -13.21 27.87
N GLY A 9 64.14 -14.49 28.25
CA GLY A 9 62.97 -15.28 27.82
C GLY A 9 61.65 -14.81 28.45
N TRP A 10 61.66 -14.31 29.67
CA TRP A 10 60.42 -13.91 30.36
C TRP A 10 59.88 -12.54 29.86
N ARG A 11 60.76 -11.64 29.45
CA ARG A 11 60.37 -10.37 28.83
C ARG A 11 59.81 -10.58 27.42
N ALA A 12 60.37 -11.44 26.62
CA ALA A 12 59.86 -11.82 25.28
C ALA A 12 58.48 -12.48 25.36
N TRP A 13 58.23 -13.30 26.40
CA TRP A 13 56.92 -13.93 26.60
C TRP A 13 55.82 -13.00 27.06
N SER A 14 56.16 -11.99 27.87
CA SER A 14 55.21 -10.95 28.31
C SER A 14 54.85 -9.98 27.17
N THR A 15 55.79 -9.57 26.32
CA THR A 15 55.52 -8.75 25.14
C THR A 15 54.67 -9.46 24.10
N PHE A 16 54.92 -10.77 23.87
CA PHE A 16 54.06 -11.58 22.98
C PHE A 16 52.62 -11.66 23.50
N ARG A 17 52.40 -11.91 24.80
CA ARG A 17 51.08 -11.95 25.39
C ARG A 17 50.33 -10.62 25.24
N ILE A 18 50.98 -9.48 25.48
CA ILE A 18 50.43 -8.16 25.34
C ILE A 18 50.04 -7.89 23.89
N ALA A 19 50.90 -8.22 22.92
CA ALA A 19 50.64 -8.08 21.50
C ALA A 19 49.42 -8.93 21.07
N LEU A 20 49.35 -10.18 21.54
CA LEU A 20 48.24 -11.10 21.26
C LEU A 20 46.90 -10.55 21.84
N ILE A 21 46.92 -10.02 23.07
CA ILE A 21 45.74 -9.43 23.71
C ILE A 21 45.25 -8.21 22.91
N LEU A 22 46.16 -7.31 22.53
CA LEU A 22 45.85 -6.10 21.76
C LEU A 22 45.29 -6.49 20.37
N MET A 23 45.86 -7.48 19.72
CA MET A 23 45.36 -7.97 18.43
C MET A 23 43.96 -8.60 18.57
N LEU A 24 43.75 -9.44 19.60
CA LEU A 24 42.45 -10.05 19.87
C LEU A 24 41.37 -9.01 20.16
N SER A 25 41.70 -8.01 20.99
CA SER A 25 40.79 -6.91 21.31
C SER A 25 40.45 -6.05 20.09
N SER A 26 41.43 -5.84 19.19
CA SER A 26 41.20 -5.12 17.92
C SER A 26 40.25 -5.87 16.99
N ILE A 27 40.43 -7.21 16.86
CA ILE A 27 39.53 -8.03 16.04
C ILE A 27 38.13 -8.08 16.62
N ILE A 28 37.96 -8.24 17.93
CA ILE A 28 36.67 -8.22 18.60
C ILE A 28 36.01 -6.84 18.42
N GLY A 29 36.79 -5.76 18.59
CA GLY A 29 36.30 -4.41 18.35
C GLY A 29 35.81 -4.21 16.92
N MET A 30 36.58 -4.64 15.94
CA MET A 30 36.22 -4.56 14.52
C MET A 30 34.97 -5.39 14.18
N ALA A 31 34.87 -6.61 14.71
CA ALA A 31 33.70 -7.45 14.55
C ALA A 31 32.44 -6.80 15.20
N GLY A 32 32.61 -6.20 16.37
CA GLY A 32 31.55 -5.42 17.04
C GLY A 32 31.06 -4.23 16.22
N VAL A 33 31.98 -3.43 15.70
CA VAL A 33 31.67 -2.30 14.81
C VAL A 33 30.95 -2.77 13.56
N LEU A 34 31.46 -3.84 12.91
CA LEU A 34 30.82 -4.42 11.71
C LEU A 34 29.40 -4.90 11.99
N ALA A 35 29.17 -5.55 13.13
CA ALA A 35 27.83 -6.00 13.54
C ALA A 35 26.86 -4.84 13.77
N ILE A 36 27.32 -3.75 14.40
CA ILE A 36 26.51 -2.54 14.63
C ILE A 36 26.15 -1.88 13.30
N VAL A 37 27.16 -1.68 12.43
CA VAL A 37 26.95 -1.06 11.11
C VAL A 37 26.00 -1.92 10.26
N SER A 38 26.18 -3.23 10.23
CA SER A 38 25.30 -4.16 9.50
C SER A 38 23.86 -4.07 9.96
N ARG A 39 23.60 -4.04 11.27
CA ARG A 39 22.24 -3.83 11.81
C ARG A 39 21.65 -2.48 11.43
N GLY A 40 22.47 -1.43 11.42
CA GLY A 40 22.08 -0.10 10.99
C GLY A 40 21.62 -0.07 9.52
N ILE A 41 22.36 -0.75 8.65
CA ILE A 41 22.05 -0.89 7.22
C ILE A 41 20.73 -1.64 7.05
N ASP A 42 20.53 -2.78 7.74
CA ASP A 42 19.31 -3.57 7.65
C ASP A 42 18.09 -2.80 8.15
N ALA A 43 18.23 -2.07 9.26
CA ALA A 43 17.16 -1.22 9.78
C ALA A 43 16.82 -0.05 8.85
N HIS A 44 17.81 0.50 8.15
CA HIS A 44 17.58 1.55 7.14
C HIS A 44 16.84 0.99 5.92
N GLN A 45 17.27 -0.17 5.43
CA GLN A 45 16.63 -0.86 4.31
C GLN A 45 15.16 -1.19 4.62
N ALA A 46 14.89 -1.76 5.79
CA ALA A 46 13.52 -2.09 6.22
C ALA A 46 12.61 -0.85 6.24
N ARG A 47 13.09 0.29 6.78
CA ARG A 47 12.32 1.56 6.76
C ARG A 47 12.08 2.09 5.35
N LYS A 48 13.06 1.96 4.45
CA LYS A 48 12.92 2.33 3.04
C LYS A 48 11.85 1.51 2.35
N GLU A 49 11.85 0.20 2.53
CA GLU A 49 10.84 -0.72 1.98
C GLU A 49 9.44 -0.39 2.52
N GLU A 50 9.31 -0.16 3.84
CA GLU A 50 8.06 0.26 4.47
C GLU A 50 7.54 1.57 3.86
N GLY A 51 8.39 2.56 3.65
CA GLY A 51 8.05 3.82 2.98
C GLY A 51 7.54 3.60 1.54
N LEU A 52 8.20 2.72 0.78
CA LEU A 52 7.78 2.38 -0.58
C LEU A 52 6.42 1.66 -0.61
N VAL A 53 6.18 0.73 0.31
CA VAL A 53 4.88 0.04 0.42
C VAL A 53 3.78 1.04 0.77
N ARG A 54 3.99 1.93 1.76
CA ARG A 54 3.03 3.00 2.11
C ARG A 54 2.71 3.89 0.91
N LEU A 55 3.75 4.34 0.20
CA LEU A 55 3.57 5.17 -0.99
C LEU A 55 2.73 4.46 -2.06
N ARG A 56 2.96 3.17 -2.27
CA ARG A 56 2.18 2.38 -3.25
C ARG A 56 0.74 2.18 -2.83
N LEU A 57 0.46 1.98 -1.54
CA LEU A 57 -0.90 1.90 -1.03
C LEU A 57 -1.64 3.23 -1.23
N THR A 58 -0.99 4.37 -0.92
CA THR A 58 -1.55 5.70 -1.21
C THR A 58 -1.80 5.87 -2.71
N ARG A 59 -0.84 5.48 -3.55
CA ARG A 59 -0.99 5.59 -5.01
C ARG A 59 -2.12 4.71 -5.57
N ALA A 60 -2.43 3.57 -4.94
CA ALA A 60 -3.58 2.75 -5.34
C ALA A 60 -4.91 3.50 -5.11
N LEU A 61 -5.03 4.24 -4.01
CA LEU A 61 -6.20 5.09 -3.73
C LEU A 61 -6.28 6.29 -4.69
N GLU A 62 -5.17 6.95 -4.96
CA GLU A 62 -5.11 8.04 -5.95
C GLU A 62 -5.49 7.55 -7.34
N THR A 63 -4.94 6.42 -7.77
CA THR A 63 -5.17 5.87 -9.12
C THR A 63 -6.64 5.52 -9.35
N ILE A 64 -7.33 4.91 -8.37
CA ILE A 64 -8.76 4.61 -8.54
C ILE A 64 -9.57 5.91 -8.65
N GLY A 65 -9.16 6.95 -7.93
CA GLY A 65 -9.71 8.28 -8.04
C GLY A 65 -9.51 8.89 -9.42
N GLU A 66 -8.27 8.93 -9.90
CA GLU A 66 -7.92 9.41 -11.23
C GLU A 66 -8.72 8.68 -12.33
N ASN A 67 -8.89 7.35 -12.20
CA ASN A 67 -9.70 6.57 -13.14
C ASN A 67 -11.15 7.06 -13.18
N LEU A 68 -11.74 7.40 -12.04
CA LEU A 68 -13.12 7.83 -11.96
C LEU A 68 -13.32 9.24 -12.53
N THR A 69 -12.34 10.14 -12.37
CA THR A 69 -12.45 11.51 -12.90
C THR A 69 -12.54 11.57 -14.42
N THR A 70 -12.09 10.57 -15.15
CA THR A 70 -12.14 10.53 -16.62
C THR A 70 -13.55 10.62 -17.19
N ALA A 71 -14.58 10.25 -16.42
CA ALA A 71 -15.98 10.30 -16.83
C ALA A 71 -16.85 11.07 -15.82
N SER A 72 -16.25 11.87 -14.93
CA SER A 72 -16.98 12.61 -13.88
C SER A 72 -17.54 13.97 -14.32
N VAL A 73 -17.09 14.48 -15.48
CA VAL A 73 -17.61 15.74 -16.07
C VAL A 73 -18.28 15.41 -17.38
N TRP A 74 -19.59 15.17 -17.34
CA TRP A 74 -20.33 14.71 -18.52
C TRP A 74 -21.83 14.97 -18.40
N ASP A 75 -22.36 15.88 -19.24
CA ASP A 75 -23.76 16.34 -19.19
C ASP A 75 -24.74 15.19 -19.39
N GLU A 76 -24.53 14.35 -20.42
CA GLU A 76 -25.40 13.21 -20.66
C GLU A 76 -25.39 12.20 -19.51
N ALA A 77 -24.23 11.99 -18.88
CA ALA A 77 -24.13 11.09 -17.73
C ALA A 77 -25.00 11.55 -16.55
N VAL A 78 -25.02 12.87 -16.28
CA VAL A 78 -25.89 13.44 -15.23
C VAL A 78 -27.37 13.15 -15.55
N ASP A 79 -27.80 13.36 -16.80
CA ASP A 79 -29.20 13.12 -17.22
C ASP A 79 -29.57 11.64 -17.12
N ARG A 80 -28.75 10.78 -17.67
CA ARG A 80 -28.98 9.32 -17.71
C ARG A 80 -28.97 8.70 -16.31
N MET A 81 -28.02 9.09 -15.46
CA MET A 81 -27.94 8.59 -14.09
C MET A 81 -29.09 9.10 -13.24
N THR A 82 -29.53 10.37 -13.42
CA THR A 82 -30.69 10.93 -12.74
C THR A 82 -31.98 10.21 -13.14
N ALA A 83 -32.11 9.81 -14.42
CA ALA A 83 -33.23 9.01 -14.93
C ALA A 83 -33.14 7.52 -14.54
N GLY A 84 -32.00 7.07 -13.99
CA GLY A 84 -31.80 5.65 -13.66
C GLY A 84 -31.67 4.74 -14.88
N ASP A 85 -31.10 5.24 -15.99
CA ASP A 85 -30.91 4.46 -17.23
C ASP A 85 -29.83 3.40 -17.05
N VAL A 86 -30.28 2.21 -16.62
CA VAL A 86 -29.41 1.06 -16.30
C VAL A 86 -28.64 0.55 -17.52
N ALA A 87 -29.26 0.53 -18.71
CA ALA A 87 -28.61 0.00 -19.91
C ALA A 87 -27.52 0.96 -20.42
N TRP A 88 -27.75 2.24 -20.32
CA TRP A 88 -26.75 3.26 -20.63
C TRP A 88 -25.58 3.20 -19.64
N TYR A 89 -25.89 3.06 -18.35
CA TYR A 89 -24.89 2.98 -17.28
C TYR A 89 -23.95 1.77 -17.45
N ASP A 90 -24.51 0.58 -17.71
CA ASP A 90 -23.72 -0.63 -17.91
C ASP A 90 -22.73 -0.49 -19.07
N ARG A 91 -23.15 0.14 -20.19
CA ARG A 91 -22.27 0.36 -21.33
C ARG A 91 -21.19 1.40 -21.08
N ASN A 92 -21.55 2.54 -20.48
CA ASN A 92 -20.70 3.73 -20.43
C ASN A 92 -19.84 3.82 -19.17
N PHE A 93 -20.27 3.23 -18.07
CA PHE A 93 -19.50 3.15 -16.82
C PHE A 93 -19.06 1.71 -16.53
N GLY A 94 -19.97 0.77 -16.47
CA GLY A 94 -19.67 -0.62 -16.11
C GLY A 94 -18.65 -1.27 -17.04
N ALA A 95 -18.92 -1.28 -18.34
CA ALA A 95 -18.02 -1.86 -19.33
C ALA A 95 -16.74 -1.06 -19.50
N PHE A 96 -16.82 0.26 -19.47
CA PHE A 96 -15.68 1.15 -19.60
C PHE A 96 -14.65 0.93 -18.47
N TYR A 97 -15.06 1.02 -17.21
CA TYR A 97 -14.14 0.83 -16.09
C TYR A 97 -13.60 -0.60 -16.00
N ALA A 98 -14.40 -1.59 -16.35
CA ALA A 98 -13.94 -2.98 -16.40
C ALA A 98 -12.88 -3.18 -17.49
N ALA A 99 -13.10 -2.68 -18.71
CA ALA A 99 -12.19 -2.85 -19.84
C ALA A 99 -10.89 -2.05 -19.65
N GLN A 100 -11.00 -0.75 -19.32
CA GLN A 100 -9.86 0.16 -19.31
C GLN A 100 -9.06 0.09 -18.00
N HIS A 101 -9.74 -0.08 -16.85
CA HIS A 101 -9.11 0.07 -15.54
C HIS A 101 -9.13 -1.21 -14.69
N LYS A 102 -9.73 -2.30 -15.21
CA LYS A 102 -9.84 -3.60 -14.52
C LYS A 102 -10.63 -3.51 -13.22
N HIS A 103 -11.62 -2.59 -13.15
CA HIS A 103 -12.54 -2.53 -12.04
C HIS A 103 -13.52 -3.70 -12.11
N GLN A 104 -13.77 -4.35 -10.97
CA GLN A 104 -14.63 -5.53 -10.92
C GLN A 104 -16.10 -5.17 -10.79
N PHE A 105 -16.42 -4.20 -9.94
CA PHE A 105 -17.76 -3.71 -9.73
C PHE A 105 -17.82 -2.19 -9.91
N THR A 106 -18.93 -1.72 -10.47
CA THR A 106 -19.23 -0.29 -10.63
C THR A 106 -20.65 -0.03 -10.19
N LEU A 107 -20.85 0.93 -9.29
CA LEU A 107 -22.12 1.26 -8.67
C LEU A 107 -22.57 2.64 -9.12
N GLY A 108 -23.84 2.77 -9.56
CA GLY A 108 -24.46 4.02 -9.94
C GLY A 108 -25.48 4.46 -8.91
N TYR A 109 -25.31 5.69 -8.41
CA TYR A 109 -26.25 6.38 -7.52
C TYR A 109 -26.86 7.57 -8.25
N ASP A 110 -28.18 7.69 -8.20
CA ASP A 110 -28.88 8.83 -8.80
C ASP A 110 -28.74 10.10 -7.94
N GLY A 111 -29.30 11.21 -8.45
CA GLY A 111 -29.30 12.51 -7.78
C GLY A 111 -30.03 12.53 -6.42
N THR A 112 -30.80 11.50 -6.07
CA THR A 112 -31.44 11.36 -4.74
C THR A 112 -30.59 10.53 -3.75
N GLY A 113 -29.54 9.87 -4.23
CA GLY A 113 -28.70 8.97 -3.45
C GLY A 113 -29.15 7.54 -3.45
N ARG A 114 -30.14 7.22 -4.26
CA ARG A 114 -30.59 5.84 -4.42
C ARG A 114 -29.60 5.09 -5.32
N LEU A 115 -29.14 3.94 -4.85
CA LEU A 115 -28.40 2.99 -5.66
C LEU A 115 -29.37 2.41 -6.70
N PHE A 116 -29.18 2.74 -7.99
CA PHE A 116 -30.04 2.25 -9.06
C PHE A 116 -29.40 1.13 -9.86
N ARG A 117 -28.05 0.98 -9.80
CA ARG A 117 -27.34 -0.04 -10.54
C ARG A 117 -26.10 -0.52 -9.84
N ILE A 118 -25.87 -1.83 -9.87
CA ILE A 118 -24.57 -2.48 -9.64
C ILE A 118 -24.24 -3.26 -10.91
N SER A 119 -23.10 -2.92 -11.50
CA SER A 119 -22.57 -3.57 -12.70
C SER A 119 -21.31 -4.34 -12.34
N THR A 120 -21.19 -5.57 -12.85
CA THR A 120 -19.97 -6.36 -12.81
C THR A 120 -19.49 -6.65 -14.23
N LEU A 121 -18.27 -6.22 -14.55
CA LEU A 121 -17.68 -6.39 -15.88
C LEU A 121 -18.58 -5.87 -17.02
N GLY A 122 -19.33 -4.79 -16.79
CA GLY A 122 -20.25 -4.20 -17.77
C GLY A 122 -21.59 -4.90 -17.91
N ARG A 123 -21.93 -5.80 -16.97
CA ARG A 123 -23.22 -6.53 -16.93
C ARG A 123 -23.89 -6.32 -15.57
N PRO A 124 -25.21 -6.53 -15.47
CA PRO A 124 -25.89 -6.51 -14.17
C PRO A 124 -25.22 -7.49 -13.21
N ALA A 125 -24.91 -7.05 -12.01
CA ALA A 125 -24.57 -7.98 -10.94
C ALA A 125 -25.86 -8.64 -10.41
N GLU A 126 -25.77 -9.92 -10.08
CA GLU A 126 -26.84 -10.59 -9.33
C GLU A 126 -26.99 -9.92 -7.96
N THR A 127 -28.22 -9.79 -7.46
CA THR A 127 -28.53 -9.06 -6.23
C THR A 127 -27.70 -9.57 -5.04
N GLN A 128 -27.63 -10.89 -4.87
CA GLN A 128 -26.88 -11.50 -3.76
C GLN A 128 -25.37 -11.20 -3.83
N VAL A 129 -24.81 -11.08 -5.04
CA VAL A 129 -23.39 -10.76 -5.24
C VAL A 129 -23.14 -9.26 -5.10
N GLY A 130 -24.06 -8.42 -5.55
CA GLY A 130 -23.88 -6.97 -5.58
C GLY A 130 -24.17 -6.28 -4.26
N GLU A 131 -25.16 -6.75 -3.48
CA GLU A 131 -25.61 -6.09 -2.26
C GLU A 131 -24.51 -5.83 -1.22
N PRO A 132 -23.58 -6.75 -0.92
CA PRO A 132 -22.45 -6.49 -0.01
C PRO A 132 -21.57 -5.32 -0.46
N PHE A 133 -21.39 -5.12 -1.78
CA PHE A 133 -20.64 -3.99 -2.31
C PHE A 133 -21.38 -2.67 -2.13
N GLY A 134 -22.70 -2.67 -2.30
CA GLY A 134 -23.53 -1.50 -2.01
C GLY A 134 -23.45 -1.08 -0.54
N GLN A 135 -23.50 -2.05 0.37
CA GLN A 135 -23.37 -1.81 1.81
C GLN A 135 -21.95 -1.28 2.17
N ALA A 136 -20.90 -1.89 1.62
CA ALA A 136 -19.53 -1.49 1.87
C ALA A 136 -19.19 -0.08 1.32
N ALA A 137 -19.85 0.33 0.21
CA ALA A 137 -19.65 1.64 -0.37
C ALA A 137 -20.32 2.77 0.43
N ARG A 138 -21.40 2.48 1.15
CA ARG A 138 -22.28 3.47 1.75
C ARG A 138 -21.58 4.53 2.61
N PRO A 139 -20.67 4.18 3.55
CA PRO A 139 -19.98 5.20 4.35
C PRO A 139 -19.18 6.19 3.51
N LEU A 140 -18.53 5.72 2.45
CA LEU A 140 -17.76 6.57 1.55
C LEU A 140 -18.67 7.48 0.71
N ILE A 141 -19.80 6.95 0.22
CA ILE A 141 -20.80 7.69 -0.56
C ILE A 141 -21.43 8.77 0.30
N ASP A 142 -21.84 8.46 1.53
CA ASP A 142 -22.45 9.43 2.45
C ASP A 142 -21.47 10.57 2.76
N ALA A 143 -20.20 10.25 3.04
CA ALA A 143 -19.15 11.24 3.27
C ALA A 143 -18.88 12.11 2.02
N LEU A 144 -18.87 11.51 0.82
CA LEU A 144 -18.71 12.23 -0.44
C LEU A 144 -19.87 13.20 -0.69
N ARG A 145 -21.10 12.75 -0.45
CA ARG A 145 -22.32 13.56 -0.63
C ARG A 145 -22.40 14.71 0.36
N ALA A 146 -22.02 14.48 1.61
CA ALA A 146 -21.94 15.54 2.61
C ALA A 146 -20.98 16.66 2.18
N GLU A 147 -19.83 16.30 1.61
CA GLU A 147 -18.88 17.26 1.06
C GLU A 147 -19.42 17.98 -0.19
N ALA A 148 -20.11 17.24 -1.07
CA ALA A 148 -20.69 17.82 -2.29
C ALA A 148 -21.90 18.73 -2.02
N ALA A 149 -22.61 18.56 -0.90
CA ALA A 149 -23.80 19.36 -0.56
C ALA A 149 -23.50 20.85 -0.44
N GLY A 150 -22.31 21.23 0.01
CA GLY A 150 -21.86 22.63 0.12
C GLY A 150 -21.28 23.23 -1.17
N ARG A 151 -21.33 22.50 -2.28
CA ARG A 151 -20.73 22.95 -3.54
C ARG A 151 -21.52 24.12 -4.17
N ASP A 152 -20.82 25.18 -4.59
CA ASP A 152 -21.37 26.19 -5.47
C ASP A 152 -21.53 25.62 -6.90
N ARG A 153 -22.77 25.43 -7.32
CA ARG A 153 -23.11 24.85 -8.64
C ARG A 153 -23.03 25.85 -9.79
N SER A 154 -22.77 27.12 -9.50
CA SER A 154 -22.54 28.15 -10.51
C SER A 154 -21.10 28.15 -11.04
N VAL A 155 -20.18 27.46 -10.34
CA VAL A 155 -18.78 27.34 -10.71
C VAL A 155 -18.60 26.21 -11.72
N THR A 156 -17.71 26.45 -12.69
CA THR A 156 -17.41 25.51 -13.80
C THR A 156 -16.97 24.11 -13.33
N ALA A 157 -17.21 23.15 -14.19
CA ALA A 157 -17.20 21.70 -13.96
C ALA A 157 -16.03 21.11 -13.17
N ASP A 158 -14.79 21.51 -13.48
CA ASP A 158 -13.59 20.87 -12.89
C ASP A 158 -13.46 21.11 -11.37
N ALA A 159 -13.88 22.27 -10.88
CA ALA A 159 -13.90 22.59 -9.46
C ALA A 159 -15.06 21.90 -8.70
N GLY A 160 -16.01 21.31 -9.42
CA GLY A 160 -17.23 20.70 -8.88
C GLY A 160 -17.12 19.23 -8.52
N VAL A 161 -16.19 18.50 -9.14
CA VAL A 161 -15.99 17.06 -8.86
C VAL A 161 -15.50 16.88 -7.43
N ARG A 162 -16.17 16.00 -6.70
CA ARG A 162 -15.69 15.50 -5.40
C ARG A 162 -15.33 14.04 -5.55
N LEU A 163 -14.23 13.68 -4.93
CA LEU A 163 -13.62 12.36 -5.03
C LEU A 163 -13.24 11.85 -3.66
N LYS A 164 -13.53 10.59 -3.39
CA LYS A 164 -13.04 9.87 -2.22
C LYS A 164 -12.57 8.47 -2.61
N ALA A 165 -11.56 7.98 -1.92
CA ALA A 165 -11.11 6.61 -2.07
C ALA A 165 -10.72 6.01 -0.71
N ALA A 166 -10.95 4.71 -0.54
CA ALA A 166 -10.62 3.98 0.67
C ALA A 166 -10.39 2.51 0.37
N PHE A 167 -9.70 1.81 1.28
CA PHE A 167 -9.76 0.36 1.31
C PHE A 167 -11.03 -0.07 2.03
N VAL A 168 -11.67 -1.12 1.55
CA VAL A 168 -12.87 -1.68 2.18
C VAL A 168 -12.82 -3.19 2.15
N ARG A 169 -13.50 -3.83 3.11
CA ARG A 169 -13.69 -5.28 3.15
C ARG A 169 -15.07 -5.63 2.60
N VAL A 170 -15.13 -6.62 1.72
CA VAL A 170 -16.38 -7.22 1.28
C VAL A 170 -16.22 -8.73 1.38
N GLY A 171 -16.96 -9.35 2.31
CA GLY A 171 -16.71 -10.75 2.69
C GLY A 171 -15.29 -10.92 3.27
N ASP A 172 -14.56 -11.87 2.74
CA ASP A 172 -13.18 -12.15 3.15
C ASP A 172 -12.13 -11.33 2.36
N ASP A 173 -12.57 -10.66 1.29
CA ASP A 173 -11.67 -9.93 0.39
C ASP A 173 -11.59 -8.44 0.74
N VAL A 174 -10.44 -7.86 0.41
CA VAL A 174 -10.20 -6.42 0.48
C VAL A 174 -10.22 -5.83 -0.93
N TYR A 175 -10.82 -4.66 -1.05
CA TYR A 175 -10.92 -3.90 -2.30
C TYR A 175 -10.40 -2.48 -2.11
N VAL A 176 -9.92 -1.90 -3.20
CA VAL A 176 -9.77 -0.45 -3.35
C VAL A 176 -11.10 0.07 -3.88
N LEU A 177 -11.77 0.91 -3.11
CA LEU A 177 -13.01 1.58 -3.47
C LEU A 177 -12.72 3.04 -3.79
N GLY A 178 -13.18 3.50 -4.96
CA GLY A 178 -13.25 4.92 -5.30
C GLY A 178 -14.68 5.35 -5.51
N ALA A 179 -14.99 6.60 -5.23
CA ALA A 179 -16.28 7.22 -5.52
C ALA A 179 -16.08 8.66 -6.00
N SER A 180 -16.83 9.05 -7.04
CA SER A 180 -16.78 10.38 -7.62
C SER A 180 -18.19 10.92 -7.88
N THR A 181 -18.41 12.21 -7.63
CA THR A 181 -19.61 12.90 -8.15
C THR A 181 -19.50 13.02 -9.67
N VAL A 182 -20.66 12.92 -10.35
CA VAL A 182 -20.77 13.19 -11.79
C VAL A 182 -21.46 14.53 -11.95
N VAL A 183 -20.77 15.46 -12.59
CA VAL A 183 -21.19 16.86 -12.69
C VAL A 183 -21.32 17.29 -14.15
N ARG A 184 -22.14 18.34 -14.40
CA ARG A 184 -22.27 18.91 -15.75
C ARG A 184 -21.04 19.70 -16.14
N HIS A 185 -20.71 19.63 -17.42
CA HIS A 185 -19.72 20.50 -18.03
C HIS A 185 -20.30 21.89 -18.29
N THR A 186 -21.56 21.96 -18.76
CA THR A 186 -22.21 23.22 -19.13
C THR A 186 -22.95 23.84 -17.93
N ALA A 187 -22.68 25.12 -17.66
CA ALA A 187 -23.45 25.87 -16.68
C ALA A 187 -24.85 26.15 -17.23
N GLY A 188 -25.89 26.02 -16.39
CA GLY A 188 -27.29 26.45 -16.71
C GLY A 188 -28.24 25.36 -17.20
N GLY A 189 -27.82 24.10 -17.28
CA GLY A 189 -28.76 22.98 -17.48
C GLY A 189 -29.58 22.66 -16.21
N SER A 190 -30.68 21.91 -16.36
CA SER A 190 -31.43 21.37 -15.22
C SER A 190 -30.52 20.59 -14.31
N THR A 191 -30.21 21.11 -13.14
CA THR A 191 -29.31 20.47 -12.17
C THR A 191 -30.13 19.67 -11.19
N PRO A 192 -29.85 18.37 -10.98
CA PRO A 192 -30.55 17.60 -9.94
C PRO A 192 -30.26 18.20 -8.56
N ALA A 193 -31.14 17.92 -7.58
CA ALA A 193 -31.00 18.41 -6.20
C ALA A 193 -29.64 18.06 -5.59
N SER A 194 -29.06 16.93 -5.98
CA SER A 194 -27.66 16.57 -5.69
C SER A 194 -27.03 15.87 -6.90
N ASP A 195 -25.70 15.87 -6.96
CA ASP A 195 -24.98 15.24 -8.05
C ASP A 195 -25.13 13.70 -7.98
N PRO A 196 -25.34 13.02 -9.12
CA PRO A 196 -25.18 11.56 -9.19
C PRO A 196 -23.76 11.15 -8.78
N VAL A 197 -23.62 9.90 -8.33
CA VAL A 197 -22.32 9.38 -7.90
C VAL A 197 -22.04 8.06 -8.62
N VAL A 198 -20.82 7.94 -9.12
CA VAL A 198 -20.24 6.66 -9.55
C VAL A 198 -19.28 6.17 -8.48
N ALA A 199 -19.38 4.89 -8.11
CA ALA A 199 -18.40 4.25 -7.25
C ALA A 199 -17.88 2.97 -7.91
N SER A 200 -16.64 2.62 -7.65
CA SER A 200 -16.04 1.47 -8.31
C SER A 200 -15.08 0.74 -7.40
N PHE A 201 -15.03 -0.59 -7.55
CA PHE A 201 -14.22 -1.50 -6.75
C PHE A 201 -13.19 -2.20 -7.62
N LYS A 202 -11.95 -2.19 -7.12
CA LYS A 202 -10.84 -2.93 -7.71
C LYS A 202 -10.31 -3.92 -6.68
N PRO A 203 -10.11 -5.22 -7.02
CA PRO A 203 -9.57 -6.19 -6.07
C PRO A 203 -8.19 -5.78 -5.57
N PHE A 204 -7.99 -5.77 -4.27
CA PHE A 204 -6.70 -5.47 -3.65
C PHE A 204 -5.62 -6.49 -3.99
N ALA A 205 -6.01 -7.74 -4.28
CA ALA A 205 -5.09 -8.80 -4.72
C ALA A 205 -4.25 -8.39 -5.95
N GLY A 206 -4.82 -7.62 -6.87
CA GLY A 206 -4.09 -7.07 -8.02
C GLY A 206 -3.01 -6.08 -7.61
N GLU A 207 -3.31 -5.18 -6.67
CA GLU A 207 -2.35 -4.22 -6.12
C GLU A 207 -1.25 -4.92 -5.31
N LEU A 208 -1.61 -5.94 -4.52
CA LEU A 208 -0.66 -6.77 -3.78
C LEU A 208 0.31 -7.48 -4.72
N ASN A 209 -0.16 -8.00 -5.84
CA ASN A 209 0.71 -8.63 -6.84
C ASN A 209 1.68 -7.61 -7.47
N LEU A 210 1.22 -6.39 -7.74
CA LEU A 210 2.09 -5.30 -8.20
C LEU A 210 3.13 -4.91 -7.15
N LEU A 211 2.77 -4.86 -5.88
CA LEU A 211 3.71 -4.63 -4.77
C LEU A 211 4.81 -5.71 -4.77
N ARG A 212 4.41 -6.99 -4.80
CA ARG A 212 5.35 -8.12 -4.80
C ARG A 212 6.32 -8.09 -5.98
N THR A 213 5.81 -7.83 -7.19
CA THR A 213 6.62 -7.88 -8.41
C THR A 213 7.48 -6.63 -8.60
N ARG A 214 6.96 -5.44 -8.30
CA ARG A 214 7.68 -4.18 -8.54
C ARG A 214 8.64 -3.78 -7.44
N LEU A 215 8.36 -4.17 -6.20
CA LEU A 215 9.23 -3.90 -5.05
C LEU A 215 10.03 -5.15 -4.64
N ALA A 216 9.90 -6.25 -5.37
CA ALA A 216 10.58 -7.52 -5.09
C ALA A 216 10.40 -7.98 -3.61
N LEU A 217 9.21 -7.79 -3.04
CA LEU A 217 8.95 -8.12 -1.64
C LEU A 217 9.01 -9.64 -1.41
N ASP A 218 10.04 -10.09 -0.73
CA ASP A 218 10.19 -11.51 -0.41
C ASP A 218 9.07 -11.98 0.51
N ARG A 219 8.39 -13.07 0.12
CA ARG A 219 7.23 -13.64 0.82
C ARG A 219 6.11 -12.64 1.12
N GLY A 220 6.03 -11.57 0.32
CA GLY A 220 5.02 -10.53 0.48
C GLY A 220 3.59 -11.09 0.33
N HIS A 221 2.73 -10.84 1.34
CA HIS A 221 1.31 -11.24 1.32
C HIS A 221 0.46 -10.29 2.18
N PHE A 222 -0.85 -10.40 2.04
CA PHE A 222 -1.79 -9.70 2.92
C PHE A 222 -2.15 -10.61 4.09
N GLN A 223 -1.98 -10.11 5.31
CA GLN A 223 -2.37 -10.76 6.56
C GLN A 223 -3.62 -10.04 7.09
N PRO A 224 -4.80 -10.68 7.08
CA PRO A 224 -6.04 -10.05 7.56
C PRO A 224 -6.05 -9.91 9.08
N GLY A 225 -6.83 -8.94 9.57
CA GLY A 225 -7.02 -8.71 11.00
C GLY A 225 -5.88 -7.95 11.67
N ASN A 226 -5.74 -8.12 12.98
CA ASN A 226 -4.81 -7.36 13.83
C ASN A 226 -3.58 -8.17 14.30
N ALA A 227 -3.40 -9.40 13.82
CA ALA A 227 -2.25 -10.21 14.19
C ALA A 227 -0.92 -9.50 13.85
N GLU A 228 0.07 -9.63 14.73
CA GLU A 228 1.40 -9.08 14.48
C GLU A 228 2.09 -9.82 13.33
N PRO A 229 2.99 -9.14 12.59
CA PRO A 229 3.79 -9.80 11.57
C PRO A 229 4.58 -10.98 12.16
N PRO A 230 4.72 -12.09 11.41
CA PRO A 230 5.54 -13.21 11.84
C PRO A 230 6.99 -12.78 12.14
N LYS A 231 7.69 -13.54 12.99
CA LYS A 231 9.08 -13.25 13.34
C LYS A 231 9.95 -13.11 12.09
N GLY A 232 10.71 -12.02 12.02
CA GLY A 232 11.57 -11.68 10.87
C GLY A 232 10.84 -11.08 9.68
N MET A 233 9.56 -10.76 9.83
CA MET A 233 8.77 -9.99 8.86
C MET A 233 8.42 -8.62 9.41
N ILE A 234 8.20 -7.66 8.52
CA ILE A 234 7.67 -6.33 8.82
C ILE A 234 6.35 -6.14 8.08
N GLY A 235 5.57 -5.12 8.44
CA GLY A 235 4.26 -4.92 7.83
C GLY A 235 3.80 -3.48 7.83
N VAL A 236 2.93 -3.15 6.87
CA VAL A 236 2.24 -1.87 6.74
C VAL A 236 0.74 -2.09 6.87
N ASP A 237 0.10 -1.33 7.75
CA ASP A 237 -1.33 -1.38 7.98
C ASP A 237 -2.12 -0.95 6.74
N VAL A 238 -3.20 -1.67 6.46
CA VAL A 238 -4.26 -1.31 5.52
C VAL A 238 -5.50 -1.01 6.34
N ARG A 239 -6.00 0.23 6.26
CA ARG A 239 -7.13 0.71 7.06
C ARG A 239 -8.28 1.13 6.17
N ASP A 240 -9.51 1.01 6.68
CA ASP A 240 -10.72 1.48 6.01
C ASP A 240 -10.92 2.99 6.15
N VAL A 241 -12.04 3.51 5.61
CA VAL A 241 -12.45 4.92 5.65
C VAL A 241 -12.62 5.45 7.08
N GLY A 242 -13.00 4.59 8.02
CA GLY A 242 -13.16 4.91 9.45
C GLY A 242 -11.87 4.79 10.25
N GLY A 243 -10.76 4.37 9.62
CA GLY A 243 -9.48 4.11 10.28
C GLY A 243 -9.37 2.73 10.92
N ALA A 244 -10.39 1.86 10.81
CA ALA A 244 -10.31 0.50 11.33
C ALA A 244 -9.33 -0.34 10.54
N LEU A 245 -8.57 -1.19 11.23
CA LEU A 245 -7.56 -2.04 10.62
C LEU A 245 -8.23 -3.20 9.86
N LEU A 246 -8.03 -3.26 8.55
CA LEU A 246 -8.45 -4.38 7.72
C LEU A 246 -7.44 -5.52 7.74
N GLY A 247 -6.17 -5.19 7.88
CA GLY A 247 -5.04 -6.12 7.87
C GLY A 247 -3.74 -5.40 7.56
N ARG A 248 -2.70 -6.18 7.25
CA ARG A 248 -1.36 -5.67 6.91
C ARG A 248 -0.83 -6.30 5.64
N VAL A 249 -0.10 -5.52 4.87
CA VAL A 249 0.84 -6.09 3.88
C VAL A 249 2.10 -6.44 4.65
N VAL A 250 2.47 -7.71 4.67
CA VAL A 250 3.66 -8.20 5.40
C VAL A 250 4.66 -8.84 4.44
N TRP A 251 5.96 -8.69 4.74
CA TRP A 251 7.04 -9.27 3.94
C TRP A 251 8.30 -9.45 4.78
N ALA A 252 9.24 -10.26 4.28
CA ALA A 252 10.57 -10.36 4.86
C ALA A 252 11.44 -9.24 4.26
N PRO A 253 11.97 -8.30 5.07
CA PRO A 253 12.81 -7.23 4.56
C PRO A 253 14.15 -7.76 4.08
N GLU A 254 14.73 -7.13 3.05
CA GLU A 254 16.09 -7.41 2.65
C GLU A 254 17.07 -7.08 3.79
N GLN A 255 18.09 -7.93 3.95
CA GLN A 255 19.12 -7.79 4.98
C GLN A 255 20.53 -7.68 4.37
N PRO A 256 20.83 -6.58 3.66
CA PRO A 256 22.14 -6.40 3.02
C PRO A 256 23.28 -6.33 4.03
N GLY A 257 23.05 -5.78 5.23
CA GLY A 257 24.02 -5.77 6.33
C GLY A 257 24.36 -7.18 6.82
N TYR A 258 23.37 -8.03 7.02
CA TYR A 258 23.58 -9.43 7.37
C TYR A 258 24.34 -10.19 6.26
N GLN A 259 24.04 -9.91 5.00
CA GLN A 259 24.77 -10.51 3.88
C GLN A 259 26.25 -10.09 3.85
N ILE A 260 26.55 -8.82 4.16
CA ILE A 260 27.92 -8.34 4.31
C ILE A 260 28.62 -9.07 5.46
N LEU A 261 27.97 -9.17 6.62
CA LEU A 261 28.51 -9.83 7.80
C LEU A 261 28.84 -11.31 7.54
N THR A 262 27.93 -12.04 6.86
CA THR A 262 28.14 -13.46 6.54
C THR A 262 29.26 -13.69 5.53
N LYS A 263 29.47 -12.76 4.59
CA LYS A 263 30.57 -12.83 3.62
C LYS A 263 31.92 -12.39 4.23
N ALA A 264 31.92 -11.37 5.07
CA ALA A 264 33.14 -10.85 5.71
C ALA A 264 33.58 -11.69 6.92
N GLY A 265 32.66 -12.34 7.62
CA GLY A 265 32.95 -13.13 8.82
C GLY A 265 34.01 -14.22 8.61
N PRO A 266 33.89 -15.09 7.58
CA PRO A 266 34.91 -16.10 7.27
C PRO A 266 36.30 -15.51 6.98
N LEU A 267 36.36 -14.35 6.30
CA LEU A 267 37.61 -13.65 6.01
C LEU A 267 38.28 -13.11 7.28
N LEU A 268 37.52 -12.56 8.19
CA LEU A 268 38.00 -12.11 9.50
C LEU A 268 38.49 -13.28 10.35
N LEU A 269 37.78 -14.42 10.30
CA LEU A 269 38.19 -15.63 11.00
C LEU A 269 39.50 -16.21 10.40
N LEU A 270 39.64 -16.21 9.09
CA LEU A 270 40.84 -16.66 8.41
C LEU A 270 42.03 -15.76 8.75
N LEU A 271 41.86 -14.46 8.78
CA LEU A 271 42.88 -13.51 9.21
C LEU A 271 43.33 -13.78 10.66
N PHE A 272 42.39 -14.15 11.54
CA PHE A 272 42.69 -14.54 12.92
C PHE A 272 43.52 -15.84 13.03
N ILE A 273 43.27 -16.81 12.14
CA ILE A 273 43.99 -18.10 12.16
C ILE A 273 45.43 -17.95 11.61
N VAL A 274 45.62 -17.05 10.65
CA VAL A 274 46.92 -16.86 9.98
C VAL A 274 47.90 -15.98 10.79
N LEU A 275 47.38 -15.11 11.65
CA LEU A 275 48.16 -14.25 12.55
C LEU A 275 48.46 -14.94 13.87
#